data_f0512280445dfde17319d5fbf5891c53
#
_entry.id   f0512280445dfde17319d5fbf5891c53
#
_cell.length_a   1.000
_cell.length_b   1.000
_cell.length_c   1.000
_cell.angle_alpha   90.00
_cell.angle_beta   90.00
_cell.angle_gamma   90.00
#
_symmetry.space_group_name_H-M   'P 1'
#
loop_
_entity.id
_entity.type
_entity.pdbx_description
1 polymer ?
#
loop_
_entity_poly.entity_id
_entity_poly.type
_entity_poly.pdbx_seq_one_letter_code
_entity_poly.pdbx_strand_id
1 'polypeptide(L)'
;VAVRLSVLVAAVALAATGCSSPGSASADAKHPAGTVLRVPQDFHTVQQAVDVARSGDTVLIGPGVYRESVQVTKPDVVLRGTDRNAVVFDGGVRLVNGITATGAGSVVENLTVRDYLANGVLFTGVTDQKLQQRGAGGSAYDPLDTSRFPAVQGFRATRVTTYDNGLYGIYAFDAHGGVIEDSYASGQADSGIYVGQCRPCDTLVRGNTMAHNAVGIEITNASEGVSVLGNLVTGNRVGVTVNSNDQEALAPQHGAVLAGNVISDDNATDTPEQADGGFGIGIGIGGGTGDRVQRNLVQGNTAVGVIITDPPGHPASGDQVTGNRVTGNGEDLVLAAADPSNCFSGNQPATQSPAGLEGLAGCGANGASSGASGRGSLPSGRAASVQAPSGVPFSQVPAPPAQPSMPDPTAAAVPATGLPGTVDPDAYPLPTDSGAVPAAH
;
A
#
# COMPACT_ATOMS: atom_id res chain seq x y z
N VAL A 1 24.83 -81.95 -36.70
CA VAL A 1 24.83 -82.42 -35.30
C VAL A 1 24.35 -81.21 -34.49
N ALA A 2 23.08 -81.26 -34.01
CA ALA A 2 22.48 -80.22 -33.19
C ALA A 2 22.46 -80.71 -31.74
N VAL A 3 23.08 -79.99 -30.85
CA VAL A 3 23.03 -80.22 -29.41
C VAL A 3 22.00 -79.26 -28.81
N ARG A 4 20.95 -79.86 -28.24
CA ARG A 4 19.95 -79.05 -27.43
C ARG A 4 20.45 -78.98 -25.99
N LEU A 5 20.58 -77.79 -25.47
CA LEU A 5 20.85 -77.51 -24.06
C LEU A 5 19.55 -77.07 -23.40
N SER A 6 19.07 -77.91 -22.46
CA SER A 6 17.90 -77.58 -21.65
C SER A 6 18.36 -76.78 -20.42
N VAL A 7 17.80 -75.59 -20.23
CA VAL A 7 18.05 -74.76 -19.05
C VAL A 7 16.84 -74.89 -18.10
N LEU A 8 17.13 -75.42 -16.89
CA LEU A 8 16.19 -75.44 -15.80
C LEU A 8 16.06 -74.03 -15.18
N VAL A 9 14.85 -73.46 -15.15
CA VAL A 9 14.55 -72.23 -14.45
C VAL A 9 14.07 -72.60 -13.05
N ALA A 10 14.87 -72.25 -12.03
CA ALA A 10 14.46 -72.32 -10.65
C ALA A 10 13.75 -71.00 -10.30
N ALA A 11 12.47 -71.06 -9.93
CA ALA A 11 11.71 -69.92 -9.45
C ALA A 11 12.08 -69.69 -7.97
N VAL A 12 12.72 -68.54 -7.72
CA VAL A 12 12.92 -68.01 -6.35
C VAL A 12 11.77 -67.07 -6.05
N ALA A 13 10.89 -67.42 -5.13
CA ALA A 13 9.86 -66.55 -4.61
C ALA A 13 10.49 -65.52 -3.63
N LEU A 14 10.64 -64.30 -4.05
CA LEU A 14 10.95 -63.18 -3.16
C LEU A 14 9.65 -62.74 -2.46
N ALA A 15 9.57 -62.89 -1.16
CA ALA A 15 8.57 -62.25 -0.33
C ALA A 15 8.85 -60.73 -0.30
N ALA A 16 8.03 -59.94 -0.99
CA ALA A 16 8.05 -58.49 -0.90
C ALA A 16 7.42 -58.05 0.44
N THR A 17 8.24 -57.67 1.42
CA THR A 17 7.80 -56.93 2.59
C THR A 17 7.44 -55.53 2.08
N GLY A 18 6.14 -55.24 2.05
CA GLY A 18 5.64 -53.93 1.69
C GLY A 18 6.05 -52.85 2.72
N CYS A 19 6.99 -52.00 2.37
CA CYS A 19 7.10 -50.69 2.99
C CYS A 19 5.88 -49.86 2.54
N SER A 20 4.91 -49.67 3.41
CA SER A 20 3.85 -48.68 3.24
C SER A 20 4.49 -47.30 3.24
N SER A 21 4.63 -46.72 2.07
CA SER A 21 4.89 -45.28 1.91
C SER A 21 3.81 -44.52 2.67
N PRO A 22 4.16 -43.44 3.41
CA PRO A 22 3.14 -42.56 3.96
C PRO A 22 2.30 -42.05 2.82
N GLY A 23 1.01 -42.35 2.84
CA GLY A 23 0.06 -41.94 1.80
C GLY A 23 0.12 -40.43 1.61
N SER A 24 0.35 -40.00 0.38
CA SER A 24 -0.05 -38.68 -0.07
C SER A 24 -1.53 -38.54 0.25
N ALA A 25 -1.84 -37.66 1.22
CA ALA A 25 -3.21 -37.27 1.50
C ALA A 25 -3.83 -36.79 0.20
N SER A 26 -4.87 -37.46 -0.26
CA SER A 26 -5.58 -37.08 -1.47
C SER A 26 -6.21 -35.70 -1.23
N ALA A 27 -5.91 -34.74 -2.08
CA ALA A 27 -6.29 -33.34 -2.01
C ALA A 27 -7.81 -33.05 -2.17
N ASP A 28 -8.66 -34.09 -2.07
CA ASP A 28 -10.10 -34.00 -2.29
C ASP A 28 -10.98 -34.20 -1.03
N ALA A 29 -10.40 -34.21 0.16
CA ALA A 29 -11.22 -34.23 1.37
C ALA A 29 -11.89 -32.85 1.53
N LYS A 30 -13.18 -32.78 1.21
CA LYS A 30 -14.02 -31.58 1.36
C LYS A 30 -14.13 -31.24 2.84
N HIS A 31 -13.32 -30.30 3.35
CA HIS A 31 -13.48 -29.75 4.69
C HIS A 31 -14.61 -28.72 4.73
N PRO A 32 -15.26 -28.44 5.87
CA PRO A 32 -16.27 -27.38 6.00
C PRO A 32 -15.69 -25.99 5.68
N ALA A 33 -16.52 -25.07 5.24
CA ALA A 33 -16.13 -23.65 5.16
C ALA A 33 -15.83 -23.11 6.56
N GLY A 34 -14.89 -22.14 6.64
CA GLY A 34 -14.40 -21.58 7.90
C GLY A 34 -13.39 -22.49 8.63
N THR A 35 -12.77 -23.40 7.90
CA THR A 35 -11.71 -24.27 8.45
C THR A 35 -10.42 -23.48 8.67
N VAL A 36 -9.70 -23.82 9.74
CA VAL A 36 -8.35 -23.32 10.01
C VAL A 36 -7.32 -24.31 9.49
N LEU A 37 -6.57 -23.93 8.47
CA LEU A 37 -5.49 -24.68 7.84
C LEU A 37 -4.15 -24.21 8.42
N ARG A 38 -3.39 -25.07 9.05
CA ARG A 38 -2.19 -24.69 9.81
C ARG A 38 -0.91 -24.97 9.04
N VAL A 39 -0.03 -23.98 9.00
CA VAL A 39 1.32 -24.08 8.43
C VAL A 39 2.32 -23.83 9.56
N PRO A 40 3.30 -24.69 9.81
CA PRO A 40 3.69 -25.87 9.03
C PRO A 40 3.02 -27.19 9.48
N GLN A 41 2.04 -27.18 10.38
CA GLN A 41 1.52 -28.41 11.02
C GLN A 41 0.76 -29.31 10.04
N ASP A 42 -0.14 -28.74 9.24
CA ASP A 42 -0.98 -29.49 8.29
C ASP A 42 -0.39 -29.44 6.86
N PHE A 43 0.35 -28.36 6.52
CA PHE A 43 0.93 -28.11 5.21
C PHE A 43 2.37 -27.63 5.34
N HIS A 44 3.26 -28.08 4.47
CA HIS A 44 4.67 -27.69 4.50
C HIS A 44 4.93 -26.28 4.00
N THR A 45 4.08 -25.77 3.09
CA THR A 45 4.18 -24.44 2.52
C THR A 45 2.86 -23.70 2.65
N VAL A 46 2.92 -22.36 2.65
CA VAL A 46 1.72 -21.53 2.69
C VAL A 46 0.91 -21.68 1.41
N GLN A 47 1.58 -21.78 0.24
CA GLN A 47 0.89 -21.99 -1.02
C GLN A 47 0.08 -23.30 -1.03
N GLN A 48 0.62 -24.39 -0.47
CA GLN A 48 -0.13 -25.68 -0.37
C GLN A 48 -1.43 -25.52 0.42
N ALA A 49 -1.40 -24.77 1.53
CA ALA A 49 -2.60 -24.49 2.32
C ALA A 49 -3.59 -23.62 1.54
N VAL A 50 -3.10 -22.58 0.84
CA VAL A 50 -3.92 -21.69 0.00
C VAL A 50 -4.56 -22.45 -1.17
N ASP A 51 -3.86 -23.41 -1.78
CA ASP A 51 -4.37 -24.17 -2.92
C ASP A 51 -5.60 -25.03 -2.53
N VAL A 52 -5.66 -25.53 -1.30
CA VAL A 52 -6.80 -26.32 -0.81
C VAL A 52 -7.84 -25.47 -0.07
N ALA A 53 -7.51 -24.25 0.33
CA ALA A 53 -8.41 -23.34 1.03
C ALA A 53 -9.70 -23.10 0.22
N ARG A 54 -10.77 -22.76 0.90
CA ARG A 54 -12.08 -22.39 0.36
C ARG A 54 -12.47 -21.01 0.85
N SER A 55 -13.48 -20.43 0.25
CA SER A 55 -14.09 -19.20 0.74
C SER A 55 -14.43 -19.31 2.23
N GLY A 56 -13.94 -18.34 3.02
CA GLY A 56 -14.11 -18.27 4.47
C GLY A 56 -13.08 -19.04 5.30
N ASP A 57 -12.11 -19.73 4.67
CA ASP A 57 -11.06 -20.43 5.42
C ASP A 57 -9.95 -19.48 5.88
N THR A 58 -9.32 -19.85 6.99
CA THR A 58 -8.14 -19.18 7.53
C THR A 58 -6.90 -20.06 7.39
N VAL A 59 -5.89 -19.57 6.69
CA VAL A 59 -4.55 -20.14 6.71
C VAL A 59 -3.79 -19.52 7.88
N LEU A 60 -3.66 -20.26 8.96
CA LEU A 60 -2.96 -19.86 10.18
C LEU A 60 -1.49 -20.27 10.10
N ILE A 61 -0.61 -19.27 10.05
CA ILE A 61 0.81 -19.45 9.75
C ILE A 61 1.62 -19.31 11.04
N GLY A 62 2.33 -20.36 11.41
CA GLY A 62 3.23 -20.36 12.57
C GLY A 62 4.56 -19.64 12.30
N PRO A 63 5.38 -19.42 13.36
CA PRO A 63 6.67 -18.78 13.23
C PRO A 63 7.59 -19.52 12.24
N GLY A 64 8.26 -18.75 11.37
CA GLY A 64 9.17 -19.30 10.37
C GLY A 64 9.53 -18.26 9.29
N VAL A 65 10.51 -18.60 8.46
CA VAL A 65 10.88 -17.83 7.28
C VAL A 65 10.41 -18.59 6.04
N TYR A 66 9.42 -18.04 5.36
CA TYR A 66 8.75 -18.61 4.20
C TYR A 66 9.30 -17.98 2.93
N ARG A 67 10.06 -18.77 2.14
CA ARG A 67 10.66 -18.29 0.88
C ARG A 67 9.75 -18.66 -0.28
N GLU A 68 8.60 -18.01 -0.32
CA GLU A 68 7.51 -18.31 -1.24
C GLU A 68 6.97 -17.01 -1.87
N SER A 69 6.39 -17.12 -3.06
CA SER A 69 5.45 -16.16 -3.64
C SER A 69 4.07 -16.79 -3.56
N VAL A 70 3.17 -16.22 -2.76
CA VAL A 70 1.85 -16.80 -2.49
C VAL A 70 0.79 -16.14 -3.35
N GLN A 71 -0.04 -16.95 -4.03
CA GLN A 71 -1.15 -16.52 -4.87
C GLN A 71 -2.48 -16.88 -4.23
N VAL A 72 -3.22 -15.89 -3.73
CA VAL A 72 -4.55 -16.06 -3.13
C VAL A 72 -5.61 -15.72 -4.18
N THR A 73 -6.13 -16.76 -4.85
CA THR A 73 -7.07 -16.58 -5.96
C THR A 73 -8.53 -16.84 -5.57
N LYS A 74 -8.76 -17.46 -4.42
CA LYS A 74 -10.11 -17.78 -3.93
C LYS A 74 -10.63 -16.65 -3.05
N PRO A 75 -11.94 -16.38 -3.09
CA PRO A 75 -12.51 -15.31 -2.29
C PRO A 75 -12.51 -15.64 -0.78
N ASP A 76 -12.54 -14.58 0.04
CA ASP A 76 -12.70 -14.63 1.49
C ASP A 76 -11.65 -15.49 2.23
N VAL A 77 -10.45 -15.66 1.67
CA VAL A 77 -9.36 -16.38 2.32
C VAL A 77 -8.58 -15.43 3.21
N VAL A 78 -8.35 -15.85 4.45
CA VAL A 78 -7.56 -15.13 5.44
C VAL A 78 -6.17 -15.76 5.54
N LEU A 79 -5.11 -15.00 5.29
CA LEU A 79 -3.73 -15.33 5.64
C LEU A 79 -3.38 -14.64 6.95
N ARG A 80 -3.22 -15.39 8.03
CA ARG A 80 -2.95 -14.87 9.37
C ARG A 80 -1.69 -15.46 9.96
N GLY A 81 -0.72 -14.61 10.30
CA GLY A 81 0.44 -14.99 11.09
C GLY A 81 0.08 -15.13 12.58
N THR A 82 0.66 -16.11 13.27
CA THR A 82 0.52 -16.23 14.72
C THR A 82 1.38 -15.22 15.48
N ASP A 83 2.38 -14.63 14.83
CA ASP A 83 3.22 -13.57 15.38
C ASP A 83 3.73 -12.69 14.23
N ARG A 84 3.49 -11.37 14.34
CA ARG A 84 3.81 -10.40 13.29
C ARG A 84 5.30 -10.39 12.91
N ASN A 85 6.18 -10.56 13.91
CA ASN A 85 7.62 -10.45 13.72
C ASN A 85 8.30 -11.81 13.46
N ALA A 86 7.65 -12.91 13.84
CA ALA A 86 8.21 -14.27 13.71
C ALA A 86 7.69 -15.01 12.48
N VAL A 87 6.57 -14.57 11.86
CA VAL A 87 6.07 -15.11 10.58
C VAL A 87 6.56 -14.20 9.47
N VAL A 88 7.60 -14.62 8.76
CA VAL A 88 8.33 -13.79 7.78
C VAL A 88 8.28 -14.42 6.39
N PHE A 89 7.69 -13.72 5.44
CA PHE A 89 7.84 -14.00 4.01
C PHE A 89 9.09 -13.27 3.50
N ASP A 90 10.02 -14.00 2.91
CA ASP A 90 11.34 -13.49 2.52
C ASP A 90 11.63 -13.85 1.07
N GLY A 91 11.60 -12.84 0.20
CA GLY A 91 11.88 -12.99 -1.23
C GLY A 91 13.35 -13.23 -1.55
N GLY A 92 14.26 -12.92 -0.62
CA GLY A 92 15.71 -13.06 -0.76
C GLY A 92 16.26 -12.27 -1.95
N VAL A 93 15.61 -11.17 -2.33
CA VAL A 93 15.92 -10.34 -3.52
C VAL A 93 15.98 -11.20 -4.80
N ARG A 94 15.04 -12.13 -4.93
CA ARG A 94 14.93 -13.07 -6.07
C ARG A 94 13.50 -13.30 -6.52
N LEU A 95 12.57 -13.42 -5.57
CA LEU A 95 11.14 -13.58 -5.87
C LEU A 95 10.54 -12.21 -6.17
N VAL A 96 9.52 -12.17 -7.04
CA VAL A 96 8.99 -10.90 -7.54
C VAL A 96 8.01 -10.28 -6.55
N ASN A 97 6.92 -10.96 -6.22
CA ASN A 97 5.91 -10.50 -5.26
C ASN A 97 5.83 -11.48 -4.09
N GLY A 98 5.58 -10.95 -2.89
CA GLY A 98 5.40 -11.76 -1.71
C GLY A 98 4.04 -12.46 -1.70
N ILE A 99 2.99 -11.71 -1.44
CA ILE A 99 1.62 -12.20 -1.41
C ILE A 99 0.82 -11.43 -2.47
N THR A 100 0.23 -12.15 -3.43
CA THR A 100 -0.68 -11.57 -4.42
C THR A 100 -2.08 -12.10 -4.20
N ALA A 101 -3.04 -11.22 -3.95
CA ALA A 101 -4.43 -11.57 -3.72
C ALA A 101 -5.32 -11.03 -4.85
N THR A 102 -5.89 -11.95 -5.64
CA THR A 102 -6.90 -11.67 -6.67
C THR A 102 -8.28 -12.19 -6.28
N GLY A 103 -8.38 -12.92 -5.16
CA GLY A 103 -9.64 -13.36 -4.60
C GLY A 103 -10.35 -12.21 -3.87
N ALA A 104 -11.61 -11.94 -4.20
CA ALA A 104 -12.40 -10.94 -3.50
C ALA A 104 -12.48 -11.27 -2.00
N GLY A 105 -12.49 -10.25 -1.13
CA GLY A 105 -12.59 -10.45 0.31
C GLY A 105 -11.34 -11.04 0.97
N SER A 106 -10.19 -11.06 0.29
CA SER A 106 -8.94 -11.59 0.86
C SER A 106 -8.41 -10.72 2.00
N VAL A 107 -7.89 -11.38 3.04
CA VAL A 107 -7.27 -10.73 4.20
C VAL A 107 -5.84 -11.19 4.38
N VAL A 108 -4.92 -10.25 4.60
CA VAL A 108 -3.54 -10.51 4.98
C VAL A 108 -3.27 -9.80 6.30
N GLU A 109 -2.90 -10.55 7.34
CA GLU A 109 -2.75 -9.94 8.65
C GLU A 109 -1.68 -10.58 9.54
N ASN A 110 -1.10 -9.75 10.42
CA ASN A 110 -0.20 -10.15 11.50
C ASN A 110 1.03 -10.93 11.05
N LEU A 111 1.73 -10.44 10.02
CA LEU A 111 2.92 -11.06 9.45
C LEU A 111 3.88 -10.01 8.86
N THR A 112 5.07 -10.46 8.51
CA THR A 112 6.11 -9.64 7.86
C THR A 112 6.39 -10.13 6.43
N VAL A 113 6.58 -9.20 5.49
CA VAL A 113 6.92 -9.47 4.07
C VAL A 113 8.09 -8.60 3.65
N ARG A 114 9.18 -9.20 3.17
CA ARG A 114 10.41 -8.47 2.87
C ARG A 114 11.21 -9.01 1.70
N ASP A 115 12.14 -8.20 1.21
CA ASP A 115 13.18 -8.60 0.24
C ASP A 115 12.62 -9.16 -1.08
N TYR A 116 11.47 -8.67 -1.55
CA TYR A 116 10.92 -8.99 -2.87
C TYR A 116 11.38 -7.99 -3.92
N LEU A 117 11.53 -8.46 -5.18
CA LEU A 117 11.97 -7.60 -6.29
C LEU A 117 10.94 -6.56 -6.72
N ALA A 118 9.67 -6.76 -6.37
CA ALA A 118 8.59 -5.81 -6.61
C ALA A 118 7.80 -5.58 -5.32
N ASN A 119 6.69 -6.24 -5.11
CA ASN A 119 5.72 -5.88 -4.07
C ASN A 119 5.75 -6.83 -2.87
N GLY A 120 5.58 -6.28 -1.68
CA GLY A 120 5.36 -7.08 -0.49
C GLY A 120 4.00 -7.78 -0.55
N VAL A 121 2.91 -7.01 -0.46
CA VAL A 121 1.53 -7.49 -0.59
C VAL A 121 0.84 -6.74 -1.72
N LEU A 122 0.25 -7.47 -2.66
CA LEU A 122 -0.48 -6.95 -3.81
C LEU A 122 -1.93 -7.42 -3.77
N PHE A 123 -2.88 -6.50 -3.71
CA PHE A 123 -4.32 -6.72 -3.95
C PHE A 123 -4.65 -6.18 -5.34
N THR A 124 -5.20 -7.02 -6.24
CA THR A 124 -5.43 -6.60 -7.62
C THR A 124 -6.50 -7.44 -8.33
N GLY A 125 -7.24 -6.79 -9.24
CA GLY A 125 -8.10 -7.49 -10.20
C GLY A 125 -7.33 -8.14 -11.35
N VAL A 126 -6.04 -7.82 -11.52
CA VAL A 126 -5.18 -8.37 -12.57
C VAL A 126 -4.87 -9.83 -12.28
N THR A 127 -5.51 -10.76 -13.00
CA THR A 127 -5.33 -12.20 -12.83
C THR A 127 -4.20 -12.79 -13.69
N ASP A 128 -3.64 -12.02 -14.62
CA ASP A 128 -2.51 -12.43 -15.46
C ASP A 128 -1.19 -12.27 -14.69
N GLN A 129 -0.56 -13.37 -14.30
CA GLN A 129 0.67 -13.36 -13.49
C GLN A 129 1.85 -12.66 -14.20
N LYS A 130 1.89 -12.64 -15.53
CA LYS A 130 2.96 -11.91 -16.25
C LYS A 130 2.78 -10.41 -16.11
N LEU A 131 1.53 -9.93 -16.08
CA LEU A 131 1.25 -8.52 -15.83
C LEU A 131 1.52 -8.14 -14.37
N GLN A 132 1.22 -9.00 -13.40
CA GLN A 132 1.53 -8.78 -11.98
C GLN A 132 3.05 -8.66 -11.71
N GLN A 133 3.89 -9.14 -12.61
CA GLN A 133 5.35 -9.16 -12.45
C GLN A 133 6.07 -8.05 -13.24
N ARG A 134 5.36 -7.21 -13.98
CA ARG A 134 5.98 -6.21 -14.87
C ARG A 134 6.89 -5.22 -14.16
N GLY A 135 6.57 -4.81 -12.94
CA GLY A 135 7.37 -3.86 -12.18
C GLY A 135 8.78 -4.34 -11.80
N ALA A 136 9.05 -5.65 -11.79
CA ALA A 136 10.34 -6.20 -11.37
C ALA A 136 11.48 -6.03 -12.39
N GLY A 137 11.18 -5.63 -13.63
CA GLY A 137 12.13 -5.55 -14.74
C GLY A 137 12.40 -4.13 -15.29
N GLY A 138 11.93 -3.09 -14.62
CA GLY A 138 12.02 -1.70 -15.10
C GLY A 138 10.81 -1.29 -15.95
N SER A 139 10.39 -0.07 -15.79
CA SER A 139 9.34 0.72 -16.40
C SER A 139 8.59 0.09 -17.60
N ALA A 140 7.40 -0.44 -17.37
CA ALA A 140 6.38 -0.48 -18.38
C ALA A 140 5.03 -0.31 -17.69
N TYR A 141 4.74 0.90 -17.26
CA TYR A 141 3.39 1.31 -16.94
C TYR A 141 2.68 1.56 -18.28
N ASP A 142 2.19 0.49 -18.91
CA ASP A 142 1.17 0.64 -19.94
C ASP A 142 -0.18 0.70 -19.24
N PRO A 143 -1.05 1.66 -19.56
CA PRO A 143 -2.40 1.71 -18.99
C PRO A 143 -3.09 0.36 -19.10
N LEU A 144 -3.60 -0.16 -17.98
CA LEU A 144 -4.26 -1.44 -17.92
C LEU A 144 -5.64 -1.35 -18.60
N ASP A 145 -6.01 -2.37 -19.36
CA ASP A 145 -7.38 -2.52 -19.84
C ASP A 145 -8.29 -2.96 -18.67
N THR A 146 -8.95 -2.00 -18.02
CA THR A 146 -9.86 -2.22 -16.90
C THR A 146 -11.11 -3.02 -17.28
N SER A 147 -11.44 -3.12 -18.59
CA SER A 147 -12.55 -3.97 -19.04
C SER A 147 -12.19 -5.45 -19.03
N ARG A 148 -10.91 -5.76 -19.21
CA ARG A 148 -10.37 -7.12 -19.15
C ARG A 148 -10.13 -7.59 -17.72
N PHE A 149 -9.76 -6.67 -16.85
CA PHE A 149 -9.43 -6.95 -15.45
C PHE A 149 -10.31 -6.04 -14.57
N PRO A 150 -11.48 -6.53 -14.15
CA PRO A 150 -12.30 -5.78 -13.20
C PRO A 150 -11.63 -5.75 -11.83
N ALA A 151 -11.70 -4.60 -11.15
CA ALA A 151 -11.11 -4.40 -9.84
C ALA A 151 -11.54 -5.48 -8.84
N VAL A 152 -10.58 -6.02 -8.07
CA VAL A 152 -10.89 -6.97 -7.00
C VAL A 152 -11.74 -6.29 -5.93
N GLN A 153 -12.79 -6.99 -5.47
CA GLN A 153 -13.79 -6.45 -4.55
C GLN A 153 -13.53 -6.88 -3.11
N GLY A 154 -13.30 -5.93 -2.23
CA GLY A 154 -13.06 -6.16 -0.81
C GLY A 154 -11.67 -6.75 -0.55
N PHE A 155 -10.90 -6.08 0.29
CA PHE A 155 -9.60 -6.58 0.74
C PHE A 155 -9.24 -5.98 2.10
N ARG A 156 -8.32 -6.62 2.82
CA ARG A 156 -7.79 -6.04 4.05
C ARG A 156 -6.33 -6.42 4.27
N ALA A 157 -5.53 -5.42 4.63
CA ALA A 157 -4.21 -5.61 5.22
C ALA A 157 -4.21 -5.01 6.63
N THR A 158 -3.96 -5.82 7.65
CA THR A 158 -3.98 -5.37 9.04
C THR A 158 -2.75 -5.88 9.78
N ARG A 159 -2.01 -5.00 10.48
CA ARG A 159 -0.79 -5.38 11.21
C ARG A 159 0.21 -6.13 10.34
N VAL A 160 0.34 -5.71 9.09
CA VAL A 160 1.37 -6.21 8.19
C VAL A 160 2.61 -5.32 8.34
N THR A 161 3.78 -5.94 8.45
CA THR A 161 5.06 -5.25 8.31
C THR A 161 5.63 -5.56 6.94
N THR A 162 5.91 -4.54 6.13
CA THR A 162 6.61 -4.70 4.86
C THR A 162 7.90 -3.90 4.88
N TYR A 163 9.02 -4.51 4.44
CA TYR A 163 10.26 -3.74 4.30
C TYR A 163 11.18 -4.30 3.23
N ASP A 164 12.02 -3.42 2.68
CA ASP A 164 13.04 -3.74 1.69
C ASP A 164 12.48 -4.47 0.46
N ASN A 165 11.38 -3.96 -0.11
CA ASN A 165 10.87 -4.46 -1.38
C ASN A 165 11.19 -3.49 -2.52
N GLY A 166 11.39 -4.02 -3.72
CA GLY A 166 11.89 -3.29 -4.89
C GLY A 166 10.89 -2.33 -5.53
N LEU A 167 9.63 -2.30 -5.07
CA LEU A 167 8.61 -1.30 -5.42
C LEU A 167 7.76 -0.97 -4.19
N TYR A 168 6.61 -1.59 -4.02
CA TYR A 168 5.59 -1.22 -3.03
C TYR A 168 5.58 -2.16 -1.81
N GLY A 169 5.29 -1.60 -0.67
CA GLY A 169 5.06 -2.39 0.54
C GLY A 169 3.71 -3.08 0.51
N ILE A 170 2.63 -2.31 0.57
CA ILE A 170 1.24 -2.76 0.41
C ILE A 170 0.66 -2.02 -0.79
N TYR A 171 0.35 -2.77 -1.83
CA TYR A 171 -0.06 -2.28 -3.14
C TYR A 171 -1.50 -2.68 -3.44
N ALA A 172 -2.41 -1.71 -3.37
CA ALA A 172 -3.80 -1.86 -3.81
C ALA A 172 -3.96 -1.24 -5.20
N PHE A 173 -3.86 -2.06 -6.23
CA PHE A 173 -3.90 -1.65 -7.63
C PHE A 173 -5.06 -2.36 -8.34
N ASP A 174 -5.96 -1.60 -8.94
CA ASP A 174 -7.17 -2.16 -9.52
C ASP A 174 -7.96 -2.97 -8.46
N ALA A 175 -8.19 -2.31 -7.30
CA ALA A 175 -8.83 -2.87 -6.12
C ALA A 175 -9.86 -1.89 -5.56
N HIS A 176 -10.98 -2.40 -5.04
CA HIS A 176 -12.12 -1.62 -4.57
C HIS A 176 -12.61 -2.12 -3.21
N GLY A 177 -13.04 -1.20 -2.34
CA GLY A 177 -13.67 -1.53 -1.07
C GLY A 177 -12.71 -2.13 -0.05
N GLY A 178 -11.53 -1.55 0.13
CA GLY A 178 -10.47 -2.12 0.97
C GLY A 178 -10.13 -1.33 2.23
N VAL A 179 -9.42 -2.00 3.15
CA VAL A 179 -8.88 -1.40 4.36
C VAL A 179 -7.40 -1.78 4.54
N ILE A 180 -6.54 -0.78 4.71
CA ILE A 180 -5.13 -0.95 5.08
C ILE A 180 -4.94 -0.23 6.43
N GLU A 181 -4.68 -1.01 7.50
CA GLU A 181 -4.64 -0.43 8.84
C GLU A 181 -3.57 -1.06 9.74
N ASP A 182 -3.15 -0.32 10.78
CA ASP A 182 -2.20 -0.76 11.81
C ASP A 182 -0.91 -1.39 11.25
N SER A 183 -0.57 -1.07 10.01
CA SER A 183 0.54 -1.65 9.27
C SER A 183 1.79 -0.75 9.30
N TYR A 184 2.94 -1.33 9.03
CA TYR A 184 4.22 -0.63 8.99
C TYR A 184 4.91 -0.91 7.66
N ALA A 185 5.38 0.12 6.96
CA ALA A 185 6.16 -0.04 5.73
C ALA A 185 7.45 0.77 5.79
N SER A 186 8.58 0.14 5.39
CA SER A 186 9.92 0.75 5.44
C SER A 186 10.80 0.25 4.30
N GLY A 187 11.71 1.10 3.79
CA GLY A 187 12.69 0.69 2.80
C GLY A 187 12.12 0.28 1.44
N GLN A 188 10.92 0.72 1.10
CA GLN A 188 10.36 0.44 -0.22
C GLN A 188 11.04 1.31 -1.28
N ALA A 189 11.40 0.71 -2.44
CA ALA A 189 12.04 1.47 -3.51
C ALA A 189 11.08 2.44 -4.20
N ASP A 190 9.78 2.31 -3.95
CA ASP A 190 8.74 3.24 -4.30
C ASP A 190 7.91 3.54 -3.05
N SER A 191 6.64 3.17 -2.96
CA SER A 191 5.77 3.64 -1.88
C SER A 191 5.58 2.61 -0.77
N GLY A 192 5.50 3.07 0.47
CA GLY A 192 5.12 2.24 1.61
C GLY A 192 3.73 1.64 1.43
N ILE A 193 2.75 2.48 1.13
CA ILE A 193 1.40 2.11 0.73
C ILE A 193 1.05 2.81 -0.57
N TYR A 194 0.51 2.05 -1.51
CA TYR A 194 0.00 2.57 -2.78
C TYR A 194 -1.47 2.20 -2.96
N VAL A 195 -2.29 3.17 -3.37
CA VAL A 195 -3.67 2.95 -3.83
C VAL A 195 -3.82 3.56 -5.21
N GLY A 196 -4.11 2.76 -6.22
CA GLY A 196 -4.17 3.27 -7.59
C GLY A 196 -5.10 2.52 -8.53
N GLN A 197 -5.37 3.17 -9.64
CA GLN A 197 -6.16 2.66 -10.76
C GLN A 197 -7.49 2.04 -10.32
N CYS A 198 -8.27 2.78 -9.54
CA CYS A 198 -9.61 2.36 -9.10
C CYS A 198 -10.62 3.53 -9.16
N ARG A 199 -11.85 3.21 -9.59
CA ARG A 199 -12.98 4.14 -9.63
C ARG A 199 -14.31 3.38 -9.65
N PRO A 200 -15.09 3.38 -8.55
CA PRO A 200 -14.73 3.91 -7.23
C PRO A 200 -13.61 3.08 -6.57
N CYS A 201 -12.85 3.71 -5.68
CA CYS A 201 -11.86 2.99 -4.88
C CYS A 201 -12.43 2.53 -3.54
N ASP A 202 -13.21 3.38 -2.86
CA ASP A 202 -13.77 3.08 -1.54
C ASP A 202 -12.74 2.42 -0.61
N THR A 203 -11.56 3.04 -0.49
CA THR A 203 -10.40 2.47 0.23
C THR A 203 -10.03 3.34 1.43
N LEU A 204 -9.88 2.70 2.59
CA LEU A 204 -9.47 3.32 3.83
C LEU A 204 -8.03 2.92 4.19
N VAL A 205 -7.16 3.92 4.33
CA VAL A 205 -5.77 3.79 4.80
C VAL A 205 -5.66 4.50 6.14
N ARG A 206 -5.55 3.77 7.27
CA ARG A 206 -5.56 4.39 8.60
C ARG A 206 -4.62 3.75 9.61
N GLY A 207 -4.12 4.57 10.55
CA GLY A 207 -3.34 4.08 11.66
C GLY A 207 -2.04 3.38 11.28
N ASN A 208 -1.54 3.62 10.07
CA ASN A 208 -0.31 3.01 9.57
C ASN A 208 0.90 3.88 9.89
N THR A 209 2.08 3.28 9.89
CA THR A 209 3.36 3.98 9.99
C THR A 209 4.18 3.70 8.73
N MET A 210 4.55 4.74 8.01
CA MET A 210 5.47 4.69 6.86
C MET A 210 6.74 5.45 7.19
N ALA A 211 7.88 4.75 7.15
CA ALA A 211 9.18 5.33 7.46
C ALA A 211 10.28 4.82 6.51
N HIS A 212 11.18 5.69 6.12
CA HIS A 212 12.34 5.36 5.27
C HIS A 212 11.99 4.75 3.89
N ASN A 213 10.83 5.08 3.32
CA ASN A 213 10.49 4.72 1.94
C ASN A 213 10.88 5.84 0.96
N ALA A 214 10.89 5.54 -0.34
CA ALA A 214 10.99 6.59 -1.36
C ALA A 214 9.76 7.52 -1.28
N VAL A 215 8.55 6.96 -1.17
CA VAL A 215 7.32 7.68 -0.84
C VAL A 215 6.62 6.99 0.33
N GLY A 216 6.08 7.74 1.28
CA GLY A 216 5.33 7.16 2.39
C GLY A 216 4.01 6.53 1.93
N ILE A 217 3.09 7.36 1.43
CA ILE A 217 1.79 6.95 0.85
C ILE A 217 1.62 7.57 -0.52
N GLU A 218 1.20 6.79 -1.48
CA GLU A 218 0.91 7.24 -2.84
C GLU A 218 -0.52 6.89 -3.26
N ILE A 219 -1.20 7.89 -3.81
CA ILE A 219 -2.53 7.79 -4.40
C ILE A 219 -2.41 8.21 -5.85
N THR A 220 -2.56 7.28 -6.81
CA THR A 220 -2.41 7.61 -8.23
C THR A 220 -3.59 7.12 -9.05
N ASN A 221 -4.23 8.02 -9.83
CA ASN A 221 -5.43 7.72 -10.63
C ASN A 221 -6.49 6.93 -9.85
N ALA A 222 -6.61 7.22 -8.55
CA ALA A 222 -7.53 6.57 -7.62
C ALA A 222 -8.61 7.55 -7.19
N SER A 223 -9.85 7.25 -7.46
CA SER A 223 -10.94 8.19 -7.34
C SER A 223 -12.13 7.62 -6.59
N GLU A 224 -12.90 8.49 -5.94
CA GLU A 224 -14.13 8.18 -5.21
C GLU A 224 -13.91 7.28 -3.98
N GLY A 225 -13.96 7.89 -2.79
CA GLY A 225 -13.92 7.17 -1.52
C GLY A 225 -12.53 6.79 -1.00
N VAL A 226 -11.43 7.39 -1.50
CA VAL A 226 -10.11 7.20 -0.90
C VAL A 226 -9.99 8.06 0.35
N SER A 227 -9.70 7.43 1.49
CA SER A 227 -9.54 8.09 2.78
C SER A 227 -8.21 7.70 3.45
N VAL A 228 -7.35 8.67 3.70
CA VAL A 228 -6.04 8.52 4.37
C VAL A 228 -6.13 9.22 5.73
N LEU A 229 -6.31 8.46 6.80
CA LEU A 229 -6.76 8.98 8.08
C LEU A 229 -5.84 8.53 9.24
N GLY A 230 -5.33 9.50 10.03
CA GLY A 230 -4.60 9.20 11.24
C GLY A 230 -3.37 8.32 11.04
N ASN A 231 -2.60 8.50 9.98
CA ASN A 231 -1.35 7.79 9.74
C ASN A 231 -0.15 8.60 10.24
N LEU A 232 0.94 7.91 10.54
CA LEU A 232 2.27 8.48 10.78
C LEU A 232 3.14 8.23 9.55
N VAL A 233 3.51 9.31 8.87
CA VAL A 233 4.41 9.31 7.71
C VAL A 233 5.63 10.13 8.11
N THR A 234 6.79 9.49 8.23
CA THR A 234 7.96 10.18 8.78
C THR A 234 9.29 9.61 8.28
N GLY A 235 10.23 10.50 7.97
CA GLY A 235 11.55 10.07 7.55
C GLY A 235 11.57 9.33 6.20
N ASN A 236 10.56 9.52 5.36
CA ASN A 236 10.60 9.09 3.98
C ASN A 236 11.38 10.11 3.13
N ARG A 237 11.48 9.89 1.84
CA ARG A 237 12.04 10.87 0.91
C ARG A 237 10.97 11.87 0.45
N VAL A 238 9.74 11.38 0.29
CA VAL A 238 8.51 12.13 0.08
C VAL A 238 7.43 11.56 0.98
N GLY A 239 6.63 12.40 1.62
CA GLY A 239 5.61 11.95 2.56
C GLY A 239 4.40 11.33 1.86
N VAL A 240 3.47 12.15 1.36
CA VAL A 240 2.24 11.69 0.71
C VAL A 240 2.09 12.35 -0.66
N THR A 241 1.76 11.57 -1.68
CA THR A 241 1.43 12.06 -3.01
C THR A 241 0.02 11.69 -3.43
N VAL A 242 -0.67 12.61 -4.10
CA VAL A 242 -1.99 12.41 -4.72
C VAL A 242 -1.88 12.86 -6.17
N ASN A 243 -1.81 11.91 -7.10
CA ASN A 243 -1.34 12.17 -8.44
C ASN A 243 -2.32 11.75 -9.53
N SER A 244 -2.30 12.50 -10.64
CA SER A 244 -2.82 12.08 -11.94
C SER A 244 -1.67 11.92 -12.92
N ASN A 245 -1.65 10.82 -13.69
CA ASN A 245 -0.70 10.62 -14.77
C ASN A 245 -1.27 9.73 -15.89
N ASP A 246 -0.59 9.69 -17.03
CA ASP A 246 -0.98 8.88 -18.20
C ASP A 246 -0.36 7.48 -18.21
N GLN A 247 0.40 7.12 -17.18
CA GLN A 247 1.05 5.81 -17.08
C GLN A 247 0.07 4.72 -16.63
N GLU A 248 -1.00 5.12 -15.96
CA GLU A 248 -2.06 4.23 -15.50
C GLU A 248 -3.42 4.67 -16.05
N ALA A 249 -4.36 3.73 -16.11
CA ALA A 249 -5.72 4.04 -16.48
C ALA A 249 -6.46 4.86 -15.42
N LEU A 250 -7.62 5.39 -15.78
CA LEU A 250 -8.57 6.10 -14.90
C LEU A 250 -8.12 7.49 -14.43
N ALA A 251 -7.13 8.11 -15.07
CA ALA A 251 -6.87 9.54 -14.89
C ALA A 251 -8.10 10.39 -15.30
N PRO A 252 -8.31 11.57 -14.73
CA PRO A 252 -7.58 12.13 -13.60
C PRO A 252 -8.06 11.55 -12.26
N GLN A 253 -7.20 11.63 -11.25
CA GLN A 253 -7.52 11.33 -9.86
C GLN A 253 -8.49 12.39 -9.31
N HIS A 254 -9.44 11.97 -8.44
CA HIS A 254 -10.31 12.94 -7.75
C HIS A 254 -10.87 12.43 -6.42
N GLY A 255 -11.11 13.38 -5.50
CA GLY A 255 -11.92 13.19 -4.31
C GLY A 255 -11.26 12.41 -3.17
N ALA A 256 -9.93 12.41 -3.09
CA ALA A 256 -9.23 11.85 -1.93
C ALA A 256 -9.39 12.74 -0.68
N VAL A 257 -9.39 12.12 0.50
CA VAL A 257 -9.47 12.81 1.78
C VAL A 257 -8.28 12.41 2.67
N LEU A 258 -7.44 13.39 3.03
CA LEU A 258 -6.31 13.23 3.93
C LEU A 258 -6.61 13.99 5.22
N ALA A 259 -6.83 13.28 6.36
CA ALA A 259 -7.21 13.93 7.60
C ALA A 259 -6.52 13.33 8.84
N GLY A 260 -6.13 14.21 9.76
CA GLY A 260 -5.56 13.79 11.04
C GLY A 260 -4.23 13.05 10.95
N ASN A 261 -3.51 13.15 9.84
CA ASN A 261 -2.21 12.49 9.67
C ASN A 261 -1.09 13.34 10.28
N VAL A 262 -0.03 12.68 10.71
CA VAL A 262 1.27 13.27 11.00
C VAL A 262 2.19 12.99 9.83
N ILE A 263 2.70 14.04 9.18
CA ILE A 263 3.62 13.93 8.04
C ILE A 263 4.84 14.80 8.39
N SER A 264 5.97 14.16 8.69
CA SER A 264 7.12 14.87 9.24
C SER A 264 8.46 14.36 8.77
N ASP A 265 9.38 15.29 8.57
CA ASP A 265 10.80 14.99 8.30
C ASP A 265 11.00 14.08 7.07
N ASP A 266 10.10 14.18 6.07
CA ASP A 266 10.17 13.40 4.83
C ASP A 266 11.23 13.96 3.88
N ASN A 267 12.47 13.89 4.32
CA ASN A 267 13.70 14.33 3.67
C ASN A 267 14.89 13.44 4.06
N ALA A 268 14.63 12.18 4.35
CA ALA A 268 15.69 11.24 4.72
C ALA A 268 16.58 10.89 3.52
N THR A 269 17.88 10.79 3.76
CA THR A 269 18.89 10.50 2.74
C THR A 269 19.27 9.03 2.67
N ASP A 270 18.91 8.26 3.69
CA ASP A 270 19.11 6.82 3.83
C ASP A 270 17.90 6.02 3.36
N THR A 271 17.19 6.55 2.39
CA THR A 271 16.02 5.96 1.71
C THR A 271 16.34 5.67 0.25
N PRO A 272 15.58 4.80 -0.42
CA PRO A 272 15.65 4.67 -1.87
C PRO A 272 15.29 5.98 -2.58
N GLU A 273 15.81 6.17 -3.80
CA GLU A 273 15.44 7.31 -4.63
C GLU A 273 13.99 7.16 -5.14
N GLN A 274 13.26 8.26 -5.08
CA GLN A 274 11.93 8.31 -5.70
C GLN A 274 12.10 8.43 -7.23
N ALA A 275 11.38 7.61 -7.98
CA ALA A 275 11.53 7.49 -9.45
C ALA A 275 11.32 8.83 -10.18
N ASP A 276 10.39 9.65 -9.72
CA ASP A 276 10.07 10.97 -10.29
C ASP A 276 10.95 12.11 -9.70
N GLY A 277 11.91 11.79 -8.83
CA GLY A 277 12.92 12.72 -8.31
C GLY A 277 12.45 13.64 -7.18
N GLY A 278 11.34 13.34 -6.52
CA GLY A 278 10.86 14.12 -5.37
C GLY A 278 11.76 13.98 -4.13
N PHE A 279 11.87 15.08 -3.35
CA PHE A 279 12.61 15.09 -2.09
C PHE A 279 12.14 16.23 -1.17
N GLY A 280 11.92 15.91 0.10
CA GLY A 280 11.57 16.92 1.11
C GLY A 280 10.17 17.49 0.97
N ILE A 281 9.23 16.74 0.40
CA ILE A 281 7.84 17.11 0.20
C ILE A 281 6.99 16.41 1.24
N GLY A 282 6.21 17.15 2.02
CA GLY A 282 5.25 16.58 2.97
C GLY A 282 4.03 16.01 2.25
N ILE A 283 3.19 16.86 1.65
CA ILE A 283 2.03 16.46 0.85
C ILE A 283 2.10 17.13 -0.51
N GLY A 284 2.11 16.34 -1.59
CA GLY A 284 2.04 16.80 -2.96
C GLY A 284 0.73 16.39 -3.64
N ILE A 285 -0.07 17.35 -4.12
CA ILE A 285 -1.21 17.12 -5.02
C ILE A 285 -0.76 17.47 -6.42
N GLY A 286 -0.65 16.47 -7.29
CA GLY A 286 -0.25 16.60 -8.68
C GLY A 286 -1.41 16.30 -9.63
N GLY A 287 -2.18 17.31 -10.06
CA GLY A 287 -3.31 17.13 -10.99
C GLY A 287 -4.53 16.46 -10.37
N GLY A 288 -4.67 16.49 -9.03
CA GLY A 288 -5.85 16.03 -8.33
C GLY A 288 -7.04 16.95 -8.56
N THR A 289 -8.25 16.46 -8.36
CA THR A 289 -9.46 17.28 -8.46
C THR A 289 -10.40 17.05 -7.29
N GLY A 290 -10.74 18.12 -6.56
CA GLY A 290 -11.67 18.07 -5.44
C GLY A 290 -11.15 17.30 -4.23
N ASP A 291 -9.84 17.22 -4.05
CA ASP A 291 -9.22 16.58 -2.92
C ASP A 291 -9.29 17.44 -1.66
N ARG A 292 -9.29 16.80 -0.51
CA ARG A 292 -9.37 17.49 0.79
C ARG A 292 -8.21 17.10 1.68
N VAL A 293 -7.37 18.06 2.01
CA VAL A 293 -6.27 17.96 2.97
C VAL A 293 -6.65 18.75 4.21
N GLN A 294 -7.02 18.07 5.29
CA GLN A 294 -7.61 18.74 6.45
C GLN A 294 -7.10 18.21 7.79
N ARG A 295 -6.82 19.14 8.73
CA ARG A 295 -6.40 18.79 10.10
C ARG A 295 -5.18 17.83 10.14
N ASN A 296 -4.24 17.96 9.24
CA ASN A 296 -2.97 17.25 9.31
C ASN A 296 -1.92 18.09 10.00
N LEU A 297 -0.97 17.45 10.68
CA LEU A 297 0.28 18.05 11.12
C LEU A 297 1.36 17.76 10.09
N VAL A 298 1.89 18.82 9.43
CA VAL A 298 2.91 18.70 8.38
C VAL A 298 4.12 19.55 8.76
N GLN A 299 5.26 18.93 9.05
CA GLN A 299 6.43 19.65 9.55
C GLN A 299 7.78 19.06 9.16
N GLY A 300 8.82 19.89 9.13
CA GLY A 300 10.20 19.44 8.97
C GLY A 300 10.59 18.97 7.57
N ASN A 301 9.74 19.19 6.56
CA ASN A 301 10.00 18.80 5.17
C ASN A 301 10.80 19.88 4.45
N THR A 302 11.97 19.57 3.92
CA THR A 302 12.95 20.58 3.51
C THR A 302 12.58 21.36 2.26
N ALA A 303 11.71 20.83 1.40
CA ALA A 303 11.25 21.52 0.19
C ALA A 303 9.91 22.22 0.43
N VAL A 304 8.89 21.49 0.88
CA VAL A 304 7.53 22.02 1.02
C VAL A 304 6.68 21.19 1.98
N GLY A 305 5.84 21.87 2.77
CA GLY A 305 4.83 21.20 3.59
C GLY A 305 3.70 20.63 2.75
N VAL A 306 2.89 21.52 2.12
CA VAL A 306 1.78 21.13 1.22
C VAL A 306 1.89 21.91 -0.08
N ILE A 307 1.82 21.20 -1.22
CA ILE A 307 1.87 21.81 -2.55
C ILE A 307 0.77 21.27 -3.46
N ILE A 308 0.15 22.15 -4.25
CA ILE A 308 -0.75 21.81 -5.36
C ILE A 308 -0.09 22.23 -6.68
N THR A 309 0.02 21.29 -7.64
CA THR A 309 0.70 21.48 -8.93
C THR A 309 -0.13 20.98 -10.10
N ASP A 310 0.19 21.46 -11.30
CA ASP A 310 -0.37 21.02 -12.57
C ASP A 310 0.66 20.16 -13.33
N PRO A 311 0.64 18.82 -13.24
CA PRO A 311 1.41 17.99 -14.15
C PRO A 311 0.94 18.17 -15.60
N PRO A 312 1.79 17.90 -16.59
CA PRO A 312 1.40 17.98 -17.99
C PRO A 312 0.14 17.18 -18.31
N GLY A 313 -0.89 17.84 -18.85
CA GLY A 313 -2.16 17.21 -19.22
C GLY A 313 -3.17 17.02 -18.07
N HIS A 314 -2.77 17.24 -16.83
CA HIS A 314 -3.62 17.04 -15.66
C HIS A 314 -3.64 18.28 -14.76
N PRO A 315 -4.49 19.29 -15.04
CA PRO A 315 -4.63 20.45 -14.17
C PRO A 315 -5.30 20.08 -12.85
N ALA A 316 -4.75 20.55 -11.73
CA ALA A 316 -5.36 20.42 -10.41
C ALA A 316 -6.49 21.44 -10.22
N SER A 317 -7.65 21.01 -9.71
CA SER A 317 -8.80 21.91 -9.55
C SER A 317 -9.74 21.53 -8.41
N GLY A 318 -10.26 22.52 -7.69
CA GLY A 318 -11.24 22.32 -6.62
C GLY A 318 -10.67 21.70 -5.35
N ASP A 319 -9.37 21.64 -5.21
CA ASP A 319 -8.70 21.06 -4.06
C ASP A 319 -8.77 22.00 -2.85
N GLN A 320 -8.92 21.43 -1.66
CA GLN A 320 -9.13 22.15 -0.42
C GLN A 320 -8.08 21.78 0.62
N VAL A 321 -7.31 22.77 1.06
CA VAL A 321 -6.31 22.61 2.14
C VAL A 321 -6.80 23.42 3.34
N THR A 322 -7.31 22.73 4.39
CA THR A 322 -8.06 23.41 5.45
C THR A 322 -7.70 22.93 6.86
N GLY A 323 -7.50 23.88 7.77
CA GLY A 323 -7.33 23.59 9.20
C GLY A 323 -6.09 22.77 9.55
N ASN A 324 -5.09 22.72 8.70
CA ASN A 324 -3.84 22.00 8.95
C ASN A 324 -2.87 22.86 9.77
N ARG A 325 -1.99 22.22 10.55
CA ARG A 325 -0.80 22.86 11.09
C ARG A 325 0.39 22.49 10.21
N VAL A 326 0.91 23.50 9.49
CA VAL A 326 1.99 23.33 8.51
C VAL A 326 3.11 24.27 8.90
N THR A 327 4.18 23.77 9.49
CA THR A 327 5.22 24.62 10.09
C THR A 327 6.61 24.01 10.00
N GLY A 328 7.63 24.84 9.82
CA GLY A 328 9.03 24.41 9.83
C GLY A 328 9.44 23.65 8.58
N ASN A 329 8.70 23.81 7.48
CA ASN A 329 9.05 23.27 6.18
C ASN A 329 9.91 24.28 5.38
N GLY A 330 10.46 23.87 4.26
CA GLY A 330 11.17 24.80 3.37
C GLY A 330 10.27 25.94 2.89
N GLU A 331 9.07 25.60 2.43
CA GLU A 331 7.91 26.48 2.28
C GLU A 331 6.70 25.73 2.84
N ASP A 332 5.85 26.35 3.66
CA ASP A 332 4.78 25.60 4.31
C ASP A 332 3.60 25.31 3.38
N LEU A 333 3.04 26.35 2.72
CA LEU A 333 1.93 26.19 1.77
C LEU A 333 2.31 26.76 0.40
N VAL A 334 2.12 25.95 -0.64
CA VAL A 334 2.41 26.33 -2.03
C VAL A 334 1.23 26.05 -2.95
N LEU A 335 0.78 27.08 -3.70
CA LEU A 335 -0.13 26.90 -4.84
C LEU A 335 0.64 27.20 -6.13
N ALA A 336 1.03 26.16 -6.84
CA ALA A 336 1.67 26.24 -8.15
C ALA A 336 0.69 25.95 -9.30
N ALA A 337 -0.48 25.36 -9.00
CA ALA A 337 -1.56 25.13 -9.96
C ALA A 337 -2.26 26.42 -10.35
N ALA A 338 -2.75 26.46 -11.60
CA ALA A 338 -3.33 27.67 -12.18
C ALA A 338 -4.82 27.85 -11.91
N ASP A 339 -5.55 26.74 -11.62
CA ASP A 339 -7.00 26.78 -11.46
C ASP A 339 -7.40 27.54 -10.18
N PRO A 340 -8.25 28.60 -10.29
CA PRO A 340 -8.64 29.42 -9.14
C PRO A 340 -9.63 28.74 -8.19
N SER A 341 -10.12 27.56 -8.50
CA SER A 341 -11.01 26.79 -7.62
C SER A 341 -10.27 26.10 -6.47
N ASN A 342 -8.95 25.95 -6.57
CA ASN A 342 -8.13 25.46 -5.45
C ASN A 342 -8.14 26.48 -4.31
N CYS A 343 -8.30 26.01 -3.06
CA CYS A 343 -8.45 26.93 -1.94
C CYS A 343 -7.77 26.48 -0.64
N PHE A 344 -7.40 27.48 0.18
CA PHE A 344 -6.70 27.31 1.45
C PHE A 344 -7.41 28.13 2.54
N SER A 345 -7.68 27.54 3.70
CA SER A 345 -8.35 28.28 4.76
C SER A 345 -8.12 27.68 6.15
N GLY A 346 -7.88 28.55 7.14
CA GLY A 346 -7.77 28.15 8.53
C GLY A 346 -6.54 27.30 8.86
N ASN A 347 -5.56 27.26 7.98
CA ASN A 347 -4.30 26.58 8.24
C ASN A 347 -3.41 27.46 9.16
N GLN A 348 -2.39 26.83 9.75
CA GLN A 348 -1.42 27.51 10.59
C GLN A 348 -0.01 27.41 9.94
N PRO A 349 0.26 28.13 8.85
CA PRO A 349 1.57 28.17 8.23
C PRO A 349 2.42 29.30 8.80
N ALA A 350 3.76 29.17 8.72
CA ALA A 350 4.70 30.28 8.91
C ALA A 350 5.02 30.96 7.57
N THR A 351 5.02 30.22 6.46
CA THR A 351 5.35 30.69 5.12
C THR A 351 4.29 30.27 4.09
N GLN A 352 4.12 31.09 3.03
CA GLN A 352 3.13 30.85 1.97
C GLN A 352 3.66 31.33 0.62
N SER A 353 3.49 30.54 -0.42
CA SER A 353 3.87 30.91 -1.79
C SER A 353 2.71 30.67 -2.77
N PRO A 354 2.11 31.72 -3.35
CA PRO A 354 2.44 33.14 -3.21
C PRO A 354 2.17 33.68 -1.78
N ALA A 355 2.87 34.75 -1.42
CA ALA A 355 2.69 35.39 -0.11
C ALA A 355 1.23 35.82 0.11
N GLY A 356 0.69 35.49 1.30
CA GLY A 356 -0.72 35.76 1.64
C GLY A 356 -1.71 34.83 0.92
N LEU A 357 -1.31 33.62 0.57
CA LEU A 357 -2.08 32.63 -0.19
C LEU A 357 -3.50 32.43 0.34
N GLU A 358 -3.69 32.28 1.65
CA GLU A 358 -5.03 32.09 2.22
C GLU A 358 -5.96 33.29 2.03
N GLY A 359 -5.41 34.50 1.99
CA GLY A 359 -6.17 35.70 1.64
C GLY A 359 -6.49 35.79 0.15
N LEU A 360 -5.60 35.30 -0.69
CA LEU A 360 -5.75 35.28 -2.13
C LEU A 360 -6.65 34.16 -2.63
N ALA A 361 -6.55 32.96 -2.03
CA ALA A 361 -7.22 31.72 -2.42
C ALA A 361 -8.04 31.11 -1.28
N GLY A 362 -8.68 31.91 -0.42
CA GLY A 362 -9.48 31.43 0.71
C GLY A 362 -10.67 30.59 0.28
N CYS A 363 -10.98 29.49 1.01
CA CYS A 363 -12.18 28.71 0.82
C CYS A 363 -13.41 29.48 1.31
N GLY A 364 -14.50 29.49 0.53
CA GLY A 364 -15.80 30.00 0.93
C GLY A 364 -16.52 29.10 1.92
N ALA A 365 -17.66 29.56 2.45
CA ALA A 365 -18.45 28.85 3.47
C ALA A 365 -18.89 27.41 3.08
N ASN A 366 -18.87 27.08 1.79
CA ASN A 366 -19.25 25.75 1.25
C ASN A 366 -18.04 25.00 0.68
N GLY A 367 -16.80 25.35 1.08
CA GLY A 367 -15.59 24.72 0.57
C GLY A 367 -15.19 25.15 -0.86
N ALA A 368 -16.06 25.86 -1.60
CA ALA A 368 -15.68 26.44 -2.87
C ALA A 368 -14.82 27.69 -2.64
N SER A 369 -13.86 27.98 -3.51
CA SER A 369 -13.04 29.17 -3.39
C SER A 369 -13.93 30.43 -3.36
N SER A 370 -13.78 31.24 -2.32
CA SER A 370 -14.57 32.48 -2.16
C SER A 370 -14.14 33.50 -3.20
N GLY A 371 -14.71 33.43 -4.40
CA GLY A 371 -14.44 34.41 -5.45
C GLY A 371 -13.91 33.84 -6.78
N ALA A 372 -14.13 32.56 -7.06
CA ALA A 372 -13.75 31.94 -8.33
C ALA A 372 -14.29 32.65 -9.57
N SER A 373 -15.42 33.35 -9.45
CA SER A 373 -16.02 34.13 -10.55
C SER A 373 -15.47 35.56 -10.65
N GLY A 374 -14.20 35.78 -10.79
CA GLY A 374 -13.61 37.10 -10.94
C GLY A 374 -12.13 37.21 -10.58
N ARG A 375 -11.50 36.15 -10.14
CA ARG A 375 -10.05 36.12 -9.89
C ARG A 375 -9.29 36.10 -11.21
N GLY A 376 -8.39 37.05 -11.39
CA GLY A 376 -7.32 36.92 -12.37
C GLY A 376 -6.40 35.75 -11.97
N SER A 377 -5.56 35.28 -12.90
CA SER A 377 -4.55 34.28 -12.60
C SER A 377 -3.69 34.70 -11.41
N LEU A 378 -3.60 33.83 -10.39
CA LEU A 378 -2.71 34.07 -9.26
C LEU A 378 -1.25 33.86 -9.71
N PRO A 379 -0.29 34.56 -9.10
CA PRO A 379 1.12 34.22 -9.29
C PRO A 379 1.35 32.78 -8.89
N SER A 380 2.05 32.00 -9.73
CA SER A 380 2.42 30.63 -9.38
C SER A 380 3.38 30.62 -8.19
N GLY A 381 3.03 29.88 -7.15
CA GLY A 381 3.88 29.61 -5.99
C GLY A 381 5.04 28.69 -6.34
N ARG A 382 6.03 28.65 -5.47
CA ARG A 382 7.21 27.79 -5.62
C ARG A 382 7.61 27.16 -4.29
N ALA A 383 7.91 25.88 -4.31
CA ALA A 383 8.58 25.20 -3.20
C ALA A 383 10.02 25.73 -3.03
N ALA A 384 10.59 25.49 -1.87
CA ALA A 384 12.01 25.75 -1.67
C ALA A 384 12.86 24.91 -2.62
N SER A 385 13.92 25.49 -3.16
CA SER A 385 14.83 24.77 -4.04
C SER A 385 15.73 23.87 -3.19
N VAL A 386 15.52 22.58 -3.25
CA VAL A 386 16.32 21.57 -2.58
C VAL A 386 16.92 20.64 -3.63
N GLN A 387 18.21 20.40 -3.55
CA GLN A 387 18.86 19.38 -4.36
C GLN A 387 18.61 18.01 -3.71
N ALA A 388 17.91 17.12 -4.39
CA ALA A 388 17.73 15.76 -3.93
C ALA A 388 19.09 15.05 -3.86
N PRO A 389 19.48 14.50 -2.70
CA PRO A 389 20.69 13.71 -2.60
C PRO A 389 20.48 12.33 -3.23
N SER A 390 21.56 11.63 -3.56
CA SER A 390 21.47 10.22 -3.95
C SER A 390 20.87 9.39 -2.81
N GLY A 391 20.00 8.45 -3.15
CA GLY A 391 19.43 7.50 -2.20
C GLY A 391 20.31 6.27 -2.02
N VAL A 392 19.81 5.32 -1.24
CA VAL A 392 20.43 4.01 -1.03
C VAL A 392 19.60 2.90 -1.71
N PRO A 393 20.19 1.77 -2.11
CA PRO A 393 19.40 0.62 -2.55
C PRO A 393 18.39 0.18 -1.48
N PHE A 394 17.19 -0.20 -1.87
CA PHE A 394 16.14 -0.64 -0.94
C PHE A 394 16.61 -1.75 0.01
N SER A 395 17.44 -2.67 -0.45
CA SER A 395 18.00 -3.77 0.33
C SER A 395 19.11 -3.35 1.32
N GLN A 396 19.38 -2.06 1.45
CA GLN A 396 20.37 -1.49 2.39
C GLN A 396 19.73 -0.57 3.43
N VAL A 397 18.44 -0.36 3.37
CA VAL A 397 17.71 0.36 4.42
C VAL A 397 17.67 -0.52 5.68
N PRO A 398 17.93 0.03 6.87
CA PRO A 398 17.87 -0.77 8.10
C PRO A 398 16.50 -1.37 8.34
N ALA A 399 16.46 -2.66 8.71
CA ALA A 399 15.20 -3.31 9.07
C ALA A 399 14.45 -2.55 10.17
N PRO A 400 13.12 -2.45 10.11
CA PRO A 400 12.35 -1.73 11.09
C PRO A 400 12.38 -2.42 12.47
N PRO A 401 12.09 -1.68 13.56
CA PRO A 401 11.92 -2.28 14.87
C PRO A 401 10.74 -3.26 14.88
N ALA A 402 10.76 -4.19 15.83
CA ALA A 402 9.64 -5.12 16.04
C ALA A 402 8.33 -4.35 16.27
N GLN A 403 7.29 -4.79 15.59
CA GLN A 403 5.97 -4.15 15.63
C GLN A 403 5.01 -4.90 16.55
N PRO A 404 4.01 -4.22 17.16
CA PRO A 404 2.99 -4.88 17.95
C PRO A 404 2.27 -5.98 17.16
N SER A 405 2.21 -7.18 17.72
CA SER A 405 1.49 -8.30 17.15
C SER A 405 0.01 -8.28 17.54
N MET A 406 -0.82 -8.99 16.77
CA MET A 406 -2.24 -9.16 17.05
C MET A 406 -2.43 -9.88 18.41
N PRO A 407 -3.32 -9.40 19.28
CA PRO A 407 -3.72 -10.15 20.46
C PRO A 407 -4.45 -11.44 20.05
N ASP A 408 -4.05 -12.56 20.63
CA ASP A 408 -4.67 -13.89 20.44
C ASP A 408 -5.05 -14.21 18.96
N PRO A 409 -4.07 -14.32 18.06
CA PRO A 409 -4.33 -14.54 16.62
C PRO A 409 -5.00 -15.89 16.34
N THR A 410 -4.95 -16.84 17.28
CA THR A 410 -5.57 -18.16 17.14
C THR A 410 -7.07 -18.15 17.40
N ALA A 411 -7.57 -17.22 18.20
CA ALA A 411 -8.98 -17.08 18.55
C ALA A 411 -9.65 -15.83 17.93
N ALA A 412 -8.87 -14.97 17.26
CA ALA A 412 -9.40 -13.75 16.66
C ALA A 412 -10.44 -14.06 15.58
N ALA A 413 -11.54 -13.32 15.59
CA ALA A 413 -12.57 -13.40 14.55
C ALA A 413 -11.99 -13.03 13.18
N VAL A 414 -12.60 -13.52 12.11
CA VAL A 414 -12.29 -13.07 10.75
C VAL A 414 -12.75 -11.60 10.63
N PRO A 415 -11.86 -10.69 10.24
CA PRO A 415 -12.24 -9.28 10.10
C PRO A 415 -13.16 -9.08 8.90
N ALA A 416 -14.04 -8.10 8.97
CA ALA A 416 -14.79 -7.65 7.80
C ALA A 416 -13.85 -7.04 6.76
N THR A 417 -14.09 -7.33 5.49
CA THR A 417 -13.24 -6.86 4.37
C THR A 417 -13.75 -5.59 3.71
N GLY A 418 -15.03 -5.24 3.90
CA GLY A 418 -15.60 -3.98 3.42
C GLY A 418 -15.21 -2.78 4.29
N LEU A 419 -15.48 -1.58 3.79
CA LEU A 419 -15.34 -0.35 4.59
C LEU A 419 -16.15 -0.46 5.90
N PRO A 420 -15.59 -0.06 7.03
CA PRO A 420 -16.33 0.04 8.27
C PRO A 420 -17.38 1.16 8.14
N GLY A 421 -18.66 0.84 7.98
CA GLY A 421 -19.76 1.81 8.05
C GLY A 421 -19.51 3.14 7.33
N THR A 422 -19.94 4.25 7.91
CA THR A 422 -19.59 5.59 7.41
C THR A 422 -18.19 5.95 7.90
N VAL A 423 -17.26 6.14 6.99
CA VAL A 423 -15.93 6.72 7.31
C VAL A 423 -16.13 8.22 7.52
N ASP A 424 -15.96 8.69 8.75
CA ASP A 424 -16.06 10.11 9.10
C ASP A 424 -14.68 10.72 9.26
N PRO A 425 -14.17 11.48 8.28
CA PRO A 425 -12.89 12.17 8.41
C PRO A 425 -12.88 13.19 9.54
N ASP A 426 -14.03 13.71 9.98
CA ASP A 426 -14.11 14.70 11.04
C ASP A 426 -13.89 14.10 12.44
N ALA A 427 -13.96 12.79 12.56
CA ALA A 427 -13.55 12.06 13.77
C ALA A 427 -12.02 12.06 13.99
N TYR A 428 -11.23 12.51 13.02
CA TYR A 428 -9.77 12.59 13.11
C TYR A 428 -9.32 14.04 13.43
N PRO A 429 -8.98 14.35 14.68
CA PRO A 429 -8.59 15.70 15.06
C PRO A 429 -7.20 16.06 14.52
N LEU A 430 -6.86 17.35 14.55
CA LEU A 430 -5.51 17.82 14.28
C LEU A 430 -4.55 17.23 15.33
N PRO A 431 -3.49 16.49 14.91
CA PRO A 431 -2.49 15.95 15.82
C PRO A 431 -1.75 17.06 16.62
N THR A 432 -1.41 16.78 17.86
CA THR A 432 -0.73 17.73 18.75
C THR A 432 0.78 17.62 18.71
N ASP A 433 1.31 16.45 18.41
CA ASP A 433 2.75 16.19 18.30
C ASP A 433 3.08 15.25 17.11
N SER A 434 4.37 15.17 16.74
CA SER A 434 4.86 14.40 15.59
C SER A 434 5.15 12.93 15.91
N GLY A 435 5.00 12.49 17.13
CA GLY A 435 5.43 11.15 17.58
C GLY A 435 4.30 10.15 17.81
N ALA A 436 3.05 10.56 17.68
CA ALA A 436 1.91 9.70 17.99
C ALA A 436 0.93 9.63 16.83
N VAL A 437 0.61 8.43 16.40
CA VAL A 437 -0.58 8.19 15.56
C VAL A 437 -1.79 8.49 16.42
N PRO A 438 -2.67 9.43 16.03
CA PRO A 438 -3.92 9.67 16.74
C PRO A 438 -4.74 8.37 16.78
N ALA A 439 -5.04 7.86 17.99
CA ALA A 439 -5.97 6.76 18.10
C ALA A 439 -7.32 7.20 17.54
N ALA A 440 -7.86 6.46 16.58
CA ALA A 440 -9.24 6.63 16.16
C ALA A 440 -10.16 6.35 17.38
N HIS A 441 -10.99 7.31 17.75
CA HIS A 441 -11.98 7.20 18.83
C HIS A 441 -13.30 6.64 18.30
#